data_5dfd4357a822e5a9608e14fd9d95a343
#
_entry.id   5dfd4357a822e5a9608e14fd9d95a343
#
_cell.length_a   1.000
_cell.length_b   1.000
_cell.length_c   1.000
_cell.angle_alpha   90.00
_cell.angle_beta   90.00
_cell.angle_gamma   90.00
#
_symmetry.space_group_name_H-M   'P 1'
#
loop_
_entity.id
_entity.type
_entity.pdbx_description
1 polymer ?
#
loop_
_entity_poly.entity_id
_entity_poly.type
_entity_poly.pdbx_seq_one_letter_code
_entity_poly.pdbx_strand_id
1 'polypeptide(L)'
;MPCQSGIALLIRRIRRPVWAATVSAFGIGMLTYLFALTNTLFLTGDALNNVYFDGNLLWIGRWSSQWLSSLSTSYTMPYVNGLLMIVAVAALSGMLVSVFEIRSTVLAVVSSAVLMCFPTVSATLGFLHNADAYMLAAMLATLGLLLLEKIRWGLLPAVVLIAVATGTYQACATFVLGMMFVRGMQLMICRPDVGAKALLLRAGRYALCLVLAVSLYYVVLLAMTGGGQDAVGDYQSVTKAASLETLAALPRNLAGCYQDFWQAVGPLSTEEGCQMGSWPNHVFIALELLMACVSFWALQGRKPLRFLAMLALCALAPFFLCAIRIFAPDKVYSLMTYSVAGTYLIGIVLMDSLPETLEKLKDRSAGRAAGRALAAASWAMLACLVVCVYSWSIYANVKFHKAKLDYENMYAQCATFLALAEANEEYVQGMPVLVIGDSSYASGRGQPAMHETKMYYTFMKYCLNVDMPFGTANEIRDQARMIEDTEDFVLMSCYPNEGCVQAIGDAMVIKLSEQIY
;
A
#
# COMPACT_ATOMS: atom_id res chain seq x y z
N MET A 1 -29.23 19.00 -23.70
CA MET A 1 -29.75 19.34 -22.36
C MET A 1 -30.35 18.17 -21.52
N PRO A 2 -30.76 16.99 -22.03
CA PRO A 2 -31.24 15.90 -21.16
C PRO A 2 -30.15 15.21 -20.34
N CYS A 3 -28.88 15.31 -20.73
CA CYS A 3 -27.76 14.63 -20.01
C CYS A 3 -27.40 15.33 -18.68
N GLN A 4 -27.54 16.66 -18.60
CA GLN A 4 -27.28 17.40 -17.36
C GLN A 4 -28.29 17.08 -16.25
N SER A 5 -29.53 16.75 -16.59
CA SER A 5 -30.55 16.35 -15.63
C SER A 5 -30.28 14.95 -15.02
N GLY A 6 -29.71 14.02 -15.82
CA GLY A 6 -29.38 12.66 -15.36
C GLY A 6 -28.21 12.63 -14.36
N ILE A 7 -27.14 13.36 -14.64
CA ILE A 7 -25.97 13.47 -13.75
C ILE A 7 -26.35 14.20 -12.44
N ALA A 8 -27.10 15.28 -12.52
CA ALA A 8 -27.57 16.01 -11.34
C ALA A 8 -28.49 15.16 -10.46
N LEU A 9 -29.33 14.30 -11.05
CA LEU A 9 -30.17 13.35 -10.33
C LEU A 9 -29.35 12.23 -9.68
N LEU A 10 -28.33 11.71 -10.34
CA LEU A 10 -27.40 10.72 -9.78
C LEU A 10 -26.63 11.31 -8.58
N ILE A 11 -26.09 12.53 -8.73
CA ILE A 11 -25.37 13.22 -7.66
C ILE A 11 -26.27 13.46 -6.44
N ARG A 12 -27.53 13.86 -6.63
CA ARG A 12 -28.50 14.05 -5.54
C ARG A 12 -28.88 12.76 -4.79
N ARG A 13 -28.73 11.59 -5.42
CA ARG A 13 -29.00 10.27 -4.80
C ARG A 13 -27.86 9.78 -3.89
N ILE A 14 -26.66 10.32 -4.04
CA ILE A 14 -25.51 9.95 -3.21
C ILE A 14 -25.67 10.65 -1.85
N ARG A 15 -25.56 9.86 -0.76
CA ARG A 15 -25.72 10.39 0.61
C ARG A 15 -24.60 11.39 0.94
N ARG A 16 -24.94 12.43 1.71
CA ARG A 16 -23.99 13.47 2.15
C ARG A 16 -22.68 12.91 2.75
N PRO A 17 -22.70 11.90 3.67
CA PRO A 17 -21.45 11.35 4.20
C PRO A 17 -20.52 10.77 3.14
N VAL A 18 -21.05 10.16 2.07
CA VAL A 18 -20.25 9.61 0.97
C VAL A 18 -19.52 10.73 0.22
N TRP A 19 -20.25 11.80 -0.13
CA TRP A 19 -19.64 12.98 -0.76
C TRP A 19 -18.60 13.63 0.14
N ALA A 20 -18.90 13.81 1.43
CA ALA A 20 -17.99 14.38 2.39
C ALA A 20 -16.68 13.55 2.49
N ALA A 21 -16.80 12.22 2.54
CA ALA A 21 -15.64 11.34 2.55
C ALA A 21 -14.80 11.46 1.28
N THR A 22 -15.44 11.44 0.09
CA THR A 22 -14.71 11.52 -1.18
C THR A 22 -13.97 12.85 -1.33
N VAL A 23 -14.67 13.97 -1.10
CA VAL A 23 -14.11 15.31 -1.25
C VAL A 23 -13.02 15.59 -0.20
N SER A 24 -13.28 15.20 1.07
CA SER A 24 -12.27 15.38 2.12
C SER A 24 -11.04 14.50 1.91
N ALA A 25 -11.21 13.24 1.47
CA ALA A 25 -10.08 12.39 1.10
C ALA A 25 -9.21 13.05 0.03
N PHE A 26 -9.84 13.55 -1.04
CA PHE A 26 -9.10 14.26 -2.10
C PHE A 26 -8.34 15.46 -1.56
N GLY A 27 -9.01 16.33 -0.79
CA GLY A 27 -8.36 17.51 -0.19
C GLY A 27 -7.22 17.16 0.76
N ILE A 28 -7.43 16.17 1.65
CA ILE A 28 -6.40 15.68 2.57
C ILE A 28 -5.23 15.07 1.79
N GLY A 29 -5.50 14.28 0.75
CA GLY A 29 -4.47 13.68 -0.10
C GLY A 29 -3.64 14.74 -0.80
N MET A 30 -4.28 15.77 -1.37
CA MET A 30 -3.57 16.91 -1.98
C MET A 30 -2.67 17.62 -0.97
N LEU A 31 -3.16 17.87 0.25
CA LEU A 31 -2.36 18.52 1.29
C LEU A 31 -1.20 17.64 1.80
N THR A 32 -1.46 16.35 2.02
CA THR A 32 -0.45 15.42 2.55
C THR A 32 0.66 15.13 1.54
N TYR A 33 0.31 14.97 0.26
CA TYR A 33 1.23 14.51 -0.78
C TYR A 33 1.65 15.59 -1.77
N LEU A 34 1.25 16.86 -1.57
CA LEU A 34 1.58 17.97 -2.48
C LEU A 34 3.08 18.04 -2.79
N PHE A 35 3.91 17.89 -1.75
CA PHE A 35 5.36 17.91 -1.91
C PHE A 35 5.84 16.77 -2.83
N ALA A 36 5.33 15.56 -2.65
CA ALA A 36 5.68 14.42 -3.49
C ALA A 36 5.18 14.58 -4.94
N LEU A 37 4.00 15.19 -5.14
CA LEU A 37 3.43 15.43 -6.46
C LEU A 37 4.21 16.49 -7.28
N THR A 38 4.84 17.44 -6.60
CA THR A 38 5.52 18.59 -7.24
C THR A 38 7.04 18.41 -7.36
N ASN A 39 7.58 17.29 -6.86
CA ASN A 39 9.00 16.99 -6.94
C ASN A 39 9.23 15.64 -7.61
N THR A 40 10.28 15.52 -8.41
CA THR A 40 10.74 14.24 -8.92
C THR A 40 11.50 13.53 -7.81
N LEU A 41 10.97 12.41 -7.34
CA LEU A 41 11.50 11.67 -6.20
C LEU A 41 11.54 10.18 -6.52
N PHE A 42 12.68 9.55 -6.29
CA PHE A 42 12.84 8.11 -6.38
C PHE A 42 13.12 7.57 -4.98
N LEU A 43 12.08 7.07 -4.31
CA LEU A 43 12.19 6.51 -2.96
C LEU A 43 12.78 5.10 -2.93
N THR A 44 12.78 4.43 -4.08
CA THR A 44 13.26 3.06 -4.23
C THR A 44 14.05 2.92 -5.52
N GLY A 45 15.00 2.01 -5.53
CA GLY A 45 15.70 1.65 -6.75
C GLY A 45 14.76 1.16 -7.85
N ASP A 46 13.66 0.49 -7.48
CA ASP A 46 12.64 0.07 -8.44
C ASP A 46 11.97 1.26 -9.13
N ALA A 47 11.71 2.36 -8.41
CA ALA A 47 11.14 3.56 -9.01
C ALA A 47 12.09 4.22 -10.00
N LEU A 48 13.38 4.28 -9.69
CA LEU A 48 14.41 4.80 -10.58
C LEU A 48 14.61 3.91 -11.82
N ASN A 49 14.63 2.58 -11.64
CA ASN A 49 14.78 1.64 -12.75
C ASN A 49 13.55 1.60 -13.69
N ASN A 50 12.41 2.10 -13.24
CA ASN A 50 11.15 2.12 -13.97
C ASN A 50 10.68 3.54 -14.31
N VAL A 51 11.62 4.44 -14.65
CA VAL A 51 11.28 5.78 -15.18
C VAL A 51 10.42 5.66 -16.44
N TYR A 52 10.76 4.71 -17.31
CA TYR A 52 9.91 4.23 -18.40
C TYR A 52 9.37 2.86 -18.03
N PHE A 53 8.05 2.75 -17.88
CA PHE A 53 7.40 1.53 -17.46
C PHE A 53 6.10 1.29 -18.23
N ASP A 54 6.01 0.17 -18.93
CA ASP A 54 4.85 -0.21 -19.73
C ASP A 54 3.74 -0.92 -18.93
N GLY A 55 3.95 -1.12 -17.63
CA GLY A 55 2.99 -1.80 -16.75
C GLY A 55 3.01 -3.32 -16.87
N ASN A 56 3.88 -3.91 -17.69
CA ASN A 56 3.92 -5.35 -17.90
C ASN A 56 4.62 -6.07 -16.73
N LEU A 57 3.83 -6.68 -15.87
CA LEU A 57 4.27 -7.47 -14.72
C LEU A 57 3.72 -8.90 -14.76
N LEU A 58 3.47 -9.45 -15.97
CA LEU A 58 2.95 -10.80 -16.15
C LEU A 58 3.86 -11.85 -15.51
N TRP A 59 5.19 -11.65 -15.58
CA TRP A 59 6.20 -12.55 -15.03
C TRP A 59 6.14 -12.72 -13.50
N ILE A 60 5.45 -11.82 -12.78
CA ILE A 60 5.14 -11.94 -11.34
C ILE A 60 3.65 -12.16 -11.08
N GLY A 61 2.91 -12.60 -12.08
CA GLY A 61 1.49 -12.93 -11.96
C GLY A 61 0.53 -11.73 -11.98
N ARG A 62 0.99 -10.52 -12.36
CA ARG A 62 0.17 -9.30 -12.40
C ARG A 62 -0.32 -9.00 -13.80
N TRP A 63 -1.16 -9.88 -14.34
CA TRP A 63 -1.61 -9.88 -15.73
C TRP A 63 -2.46 -8.67 -16.14
N SER A 64 -3.15 -8.01 -15.23
CA SER A 64 -3.94 -6.79 -15.52
C SER A 64 -3.22 -5.49 -15.16
N SER A 65 -1.99 -5.56 -14.65
CA SER A 65 -1.21 -4.36 -14.29
C SER A 65 -1.04 -3.42 -15.47
N GLN A 66 -0.71 -3.93 -16.65
CA GLN A 66 -0.55 -3.14 -17.87
C GLN A 66 -1.82 -2.39 -18.26
N TRP A 67 -3.01 -3.00 -18.09
CA TRP A 67 -4.28 -2.33 -18.43
C TRP A 67 -4.57 -1.12 -17.55
N LEU A 68 -4.28 -1.21 -16.24
CA LEU A 68 -4.51 -0.11 -15.31
C LEU A 68 -3.41 0.96 -15.42
N SER A 69 -2.15 0.56 -15.62
CA SER A 69 -1.05 1.50 -15.86
C SER A 69 -1.23 2.27 -17.18
N SER A 70 -1.88 1.69 -18.20
CA SER A 70 -2.16 2.37 -19.47
C SER A 70 -3.18 3.52 -19.36
N LEU A 71 -3.85 3.66 -18.21
CA LEU A 71 -4.72 4.81 -17.93
C LEU A 71 -3.93 6.10 -17.64
N SER A 72 -2.65 5.98 -17.30
CA SER A 72 -1.75 7.12 -17.09
C SER A 72 -0.76 7.25 -18.26
N THR A 73 0.50 7.05 -18.02
CA THR A 73 1.57 7.19 -19.00
C THR A 73 2.67 6.16 -18.75
N SER A 74 3.33 5.71 -19.80
CA SER A 74 4.51 4.85 -19.69
C SER A 74 5.73 5.59 -19.12
N TYR A 75 5.68 6.92 -19.00
CA TYR A 75 6.70 7.71 -18.33
C TYR A 75 6.25 8.04 -16.92
N THR A 76 7.07 7.70 -15.93
CA THR A 76 6.74 7.92 -14.52
C THR A 76 6.72 9.41 -14.19
N MET A 77 5.53 9.96 -13.98
CA MET A 77 5.32 11.37 -13.65
C MET A 77 4.69 11.52 -12.27
N PRO A 78 5.37 12.15 -11.29
CA PRO A 78 4.87 12.30 -9.93
C PRO A 78 3.47 12.92 -9.87
N TYR A 79 3.24 13.97 -10.66
CA TYR A 79 1.96 14.66 -10.68
C TYR A 79 0.82 13.77 -11.20
N VAL A 80 1.01 13.11 -12.36
CA VAL A 80 -0.06 12.33 -13.00
C VAL A 80 -0.36 11.06 -12.22
N ASN A 81 0.66 10.22 -11.96
CA ASN A 81 0.49 8.96 -11.25
C ASN A 81 0.00 9.20 -9.80
N GLY A 82 0.59 10.20 -9.11
CA GLY A 82 0.18 10.54 -7.75
C GLY A 82 -1.22 11.13 -7.67
N LEU A 83 -1.63 11.98 -8.63
CA LEU A 83 -2.99 12.52 -8.67
C LEU A 83 -4.03 11.43 -8.91
N LEU A 84 -3.80 10.52 -9.87
CA LEU A 84 -4.67 9.38 -10.13
C LEU A 84 -4.78 8.46 -8.91
N MET A 85 -3.66 8.23 -8.21
CA MET A 85 -3.64 7.51 -6.94
C MET A 85 -4.55 8.18 -5.90
N ILE A 86 -4.43 9.50 -5.69
CA ILE A 86 -5.26 10.26 -4.74
C ILE A 86 -6.74 10.18 -5.12
N VAL A 87 -7.08 10.31 -6.39
CA VAL A 87 -8.45 10.18 -6.89
C VAL A 87 -9.00 8.77 -6.61
N ALA A 88 -8.20 7.73 -6.85
CA ALA A 88 -8.60 6.35 -6.56
C ALA A 88 -8.87 6.12 -5.07
N VAL A 89 -7.99 6.61 -4.18
CA VAL A 89 -8.17 6.49 -2.72
C VAL A 89 -9.37 7.33 -2.25
N ALA A 90 -9.62 8.50 -2.85
CA ALA A 90 -10.79 9.32 -2.54
C ALA A 90 -12.10 8.61 -2.92
N ALA A 91 -12.17 8.02 -4.10
CA ALA A 91 -13.31 7.23 -4.55
C ALA A 91 -13.53 6.00 -3.66
N LEU A 92 -12.46 5.24 -3.36
CA LEU A 92 -12.47 4.09 -2.45
C LEU A 92 -13.03 4.48 -1.07
N SER A 93 -12.61 5.63 -0.52
CA SER A 93 -13.08 6.12 0.79
C SER A 93 -14.59 6.36 0.80
N GLY A 94 -15.13 7.01 -0.23
CA GLY A 94 -16.59 7.18 -0.38
C GLY A 94 -17.33 5.85 -0.52
N MET A 95 -16.77 4.90 -1.27
CA MET A 95 -17.36 3.56 -1.41
C MET A 95 -17.39 2.80 -0.09
N LEU A 96 -16.33 2.83 0.73
CA LEU A 96 -16.29 2.18 2.03
C LEU A 96 -17.27 2.82 3.01
N VAL A 97 -17.44 4.16 3.01
CA VAL A 97 -18.50 4.84 3.76
C VAL A 97 -19.88 4.32 3.36
N SER A 98 -20.09 4.02 2.08
CA SER A 98 -21.35 3.43 1.60
C SER A 98 -21.49 1.96 2.00
N VAL A 99 -20.42 1.15 1.94
CA VAL A 99 -20.40 -0.27 2.37
C VAL A 99 -20.75 -0.39 3.86
N PHE A 100 -20.07 0.41 4.70
CA PHE A 100 -20.26 0.40 6.15
C PHE A 100 -21.48 1.21 6.62
N GLU A 101 -22.19 1.88 5.70
CA GLU A 101 -23.39 2.64 6.00
C GLU A 101 -23.18 3.74 7.05
N ILE A 102 -21.98 4.34 7.09
CA ILE A 102 -21.65 5.43 8.02
C ILE A 102 -22.61 6.60 7.78
N ARG A 103 -23.23 7.10 8.85
CA ARG A 103 -24.28 8.14 8.80
C ARG A 103 -23.74 9.50 9.18
N SER A 104 -22.81 9.53 10.14
CA SER A 104 -22.18 10.76 10.60
C SER A 104 -21.23 11.31 9.53
N THR A 105 -21.48 12.55 9.11
CA THR A 105 -20.59 13.24 8.16
C THR A 105 -19.19 13.45 8.74
N VAL A 106 -19.09 13.72 10.05
CA VAL A 106 -17.79 13.89 10.74
C VAL A 106 -17.01 12.58 10.72
N LEU A 107 -17.65 11.45 11.07
CA LEU A 107 -16.98 10.15 11.07
C LEU A 107 -16.65 9.69 9.64
N ALA A 108 -17.43 10.09 8.63
CA ALA A 108 -17.11 9.86 7.23
C ALA A 108 -15.84 10.61 6.79
N VAL A 109 -15.68 11.87 7.23
CA VAL A 109 -14.44 12.66 7.00
C VAL A 109 -13.25 12.03 7.73
N VAL A 110 -13.43 11.61 9.00
CA VAL A 110 -12.36 10.95 9.77
C VAL A 110 -11.95 9.63 9.13
N SER A 111 -12.92 8.80 8.67
CA SER A 111 -12.62 7.55 7.97
C SER A 111 -11.81 7.79 6.69
N SER A 112 -12.14 8.84 5.95
CA SER A 112 -11.43 9.19 4.73
C SER A 112 -10.01 9.72 5.01
N ALA A 113 -9.82 10.45 6.10
CA ALA A 113 -8.50 10.89 6.55
C ALA A 113 -7.62 9.71 6.96
N VAL A 114 -8.18 8.75 7.72
CA VAL A 114 -7.49 7.49 8.07
C VAL A 114 -7.06 6.75 6.80
N LEU A 115 -7.98 6.52 5.86
CA LEU A 115 -7.68 5.78 4.63
C LEU A 115 -6.64 6.48 3.76
N MET A 116 -6.70 7.80 3.62
CA MET A 116 -5.79 8.58 2.79
C MET A 116 -4.39 8.70 3.39
N CYS A 117 -4.29 8.91 4.69
CA CYS A 117 -3.00 9.11 5.36
C CYS A 117 -2.36 7.81 5.85
N PHE A 118 -3.06 6.66 5.75
CA PHE A 118 -2.52 5.38 6.21
C PHE A 118 -1.15 5.09 5.56
N PRO A 119 -0.16 4.58 6.31
CA PRO A 119 1.22 4.43 5.85
C PRO A 119 1.37 3.65 4.53
N THR A 120 0.45 2.73 4.23
CA THR A 120 0.43 2.01 2.94
C THR A 120 0.30 2.95 1.74
N VAL A 121 -0.45 4.06 1.85
CA VAL A 121 -0.64 5.00 0.74
C VAL A 121 0.68 5.71 0.43
N SER A 122 1.40 6.18 1.46
CA SER A 122 2.73 6.78 1.29
C SER A 122 3.78 5.76 0.81
N ALA A 123 3.67 4.51 1.26
CA ALA A 123 4.53 3.42 0.78
C ALA A 123 4.27 3.11 -0.70
N THR A 124 3.01 3.10 -1.12
CA THR A 124 2.62 2.86 -2.53
C THR A 124 3.09 4.02 -3.42
N LEU A 125 2.98 5.27 -2.96
CA LEU A 125 3.51 6.42 -3.70
C LEU A 125 5.04 6.35 -3.86
N GLY A 126 5.74 5.61 -3.00
CA GLY A 126 7.17 5.32 -3.17
C GLY A 126 7.49 4.45 -4.38
N PHE A 127 6.52 3.70 -4.90
CA PHE A 127 6.59 2.93 -6.16
C PHE A 127 5.82 3.68 -7.25
N LEU A 128 6.26 4.89 -7.54
CA LEU A 128 5.52 5.89 -8.31
C LEU A 128 5.02 5.36 -9.66
N HIS A 129 5.82 4.54 -10.35
CA HIS A 129 5.49 3.91 -11.64
C HIS A 129 4.26 2.98 -11.60
N ASN A 130 3.84 2.52 -10.41
CA ASN A 130 2.70 1.65 -10.19
C ASN A 130 1.67 2.21 -9.19
N ALA A 131 1.92 3.40 -8.63
CA ALA A 131 1.12 3.92 -7.52
C ALA A 131 -0.36 4.10 -7.88
N ASP A 132 -0.64 4.63 -9.05
CA ASP A 132 -1.97 4.80 -9.61
C ASP A 132 -2.64 3.45 -9.88
N ALA A 133 -1.96 2.53 -10.57
CA ALA A 133 -2.50 1.21 -10.91
C ALA A 133 -2.88 0.40 -9.66
N TYR A 134 -2.04 0.42 -8.61
CA TYR A 134 -2.31 -0.32 -7.37
C TYR A 134 -3.49 0.26 -6.59
N MET A 135 -3.62 1.58 -6.51
CA MET A 135 -4.75 2.19 -5.83
C MET A 135 -6.04 2.17 -6.66
N LEU A 136 -5.94 2.22 -7.99
CA LEU A 136 -7.07 1.93 -8.88
C LEU A 136 -7.55 0.48 -8.70
N ALA A 137 -6.64 -0.48 -8.57
CA ALA A 137 -6.98 -1.87 -8.27
C ALA A 137 -7.71 -1.99 -6.91
N ALA A 138 -7.21 -1.35 -5.86
CA ALA A 138 -7.88 -1.32 -4.56
C ALA A 138 -9.28 -0.67 -4.65
N MET A 139 -9.43 0.38 -5.45
CA MET A 139 -10.72 1.00 -5.75
C MET A 139 -11.67 0.05 -6.47
N LEU A 140 -11.20 -0.68 -7.50
CA LEU A 140 -12.01 -1.68 -8.21
C LEU A 140 -12.44 -2.83 -7.29
N ALA A 141 -11.54 -3.31 -6.44
CA ALA A 141 -11.86 -4.32 -5.43
C ALA A 141 -12.94 -3.84 -4.45
N THR A 142 -12.84 -2.56 -4.01
CA THR A 142 -13.86 -1.92 -3.17
C THR A 142 -15.20 -1.75 -3.89
N LEU A 143 -15.18 -1.40 -5.18
CA LEU A 143 -16.38 -1.36 -6.01
C LEU A 143 -17.02 -2.75 -6.10
N GLY A 144 -16.22 -3.81 -6.27
CA GLY A 144 -16.70 -5.19 -6.22
C GLY A 144 -17.42 -5.49 -4.90
N LEU A 145 -16.83 -5.13 -3.76
CA LEU A 145 -17.46 -5.30 -2.45
C LEU A 145 -18.76 -4.48 -2.32
N LEU A 146 -18.77 -3.23 -2.80
CA LEU A 146 -19.96 -2.39 -2.80
C LEU A 146 -21.10 -3.02 -3.61
N LEU A 147 -20.81 -3.54 -4.80
CA LEU A 147 -21.80 -4.22 -5.64
C LEU A 147 -22.29 -5.51 -4.99
N LEU A 148 -21.40 -6.29 -4.37
CA LEU A 148 -21.76 -7.49 -3.61
C LEU A 148 -22.72 -7.17 -2.47
N GLU A 149 -22.52 -6.04 -1.76
CA GLU A 149 -23.38 -5.63 -0.63
C GLU A 149 -24.71 -5.00 -1.05
N LYS A 150 -24.74 -4.22 -2.13
CA LYS A 150 -25.89 -3.38 -2.49
C LYS A 150 -26.76 -3.95 -3.60
N ILE A 151 -26.26 -4.89 -4.40
CA ILE A 151 -26.97 -5.42 -5.58
C ILE A 151 -27.22 -6.92 -5.40
N ARG A 152 -28.46 -7.34 -5.67
CA ARG A 152 -28.84 -8.76 -5.55
C ARG A 152 -27.96 -9.66 -6.43
N TRP A 153 -27.71 -9.25 -7.67
CA TRP A 153 -26.89 -9.95 -8.66
C TRP A 153 -25.41 -9.51 -8.61
N GLY A 154 -25.00 -8.81 -7.56
CA GLY A 154 -23.66 -8.26 -7.40
C GLY A 154 -22.52 -9.26 -7.27
N LEU A 155 -22.81 -10.57 -7.13
CA LEU A 155 -21.78 -11.59 -7.00
C LEU A 155 -20.90 -11.66 -8.24
N LEU A 156 -21.49 -11.78 -9.43
CA LEU A 156 -20.74 -11.92 -10.68
C LEU A 156 -19.84 -10.70 -10.97
N PRO A 157 -20.34 -9.45 -10.98
CA PRO A 157 -19.48 -8.31 -11.18
C PRO A 157 -18.45 -8.14 -10.06
N ALA A 158 -18.74 -8.51 -8.80
CA ALA A 158 -17.77 -8.50 -7.72
C ALA A 158 -16.61 -9.47 -7.98
N VAL A 159 -16.91 -10.70 -8.41
CA VAL A 159 -15.90 -11.70 -8.75
C VAL A 159 -14.96 -11.17 -9.84
N VAL A 160 -15.51 -10.58 -10.91
CA VAL A 160 -14.69 -10.04 -12.02
C VAL A 160 -13.82 -8.88 -11.55
N LEU A 161 -14.40 -7.91 -10.83
CA LEU A 161 -13.66 -6.73 -10.37
C LEU A 161 -12.56 -7.08 -9.37
N ILE A 162 -12.82 -8.01 -8.45
CA ILE A 162 -11.82 -8.47 -7.49
C ILE A 162 -10.74 -9.30 -8.20
N ALA A 163 -11.09 -10.13 -9.20
CA ALA A 163 -10.10 -10.88 -9.99
C ALA A 163 -9.17 -9.94 -10.77
N VAL A 164 -9.71 -8.90 -11.44
CA VAL A 164 -8.91 -7.86 -12.12
C VAL A 164 -8.02 -7.13 -11.12
N ALA A 165 -8.57 -6.70 -9.99
CA ALA A 165 -7.80 -6.04 -8.95
C ALA A 165 -6.65 -6.91 -8.43
N THR A 166 -6.90 -8.21 -8.20
CA THR A 166 -5.89 -9.19 -7.79
C THR A 166 -4.83 -9.41 -8.87
N GLY A 167 -5.26 -9.44 -10.14
CA GLY A 167 -4.36 -9.54 -11.30
C GLY A 167 -3.53 -8.27 -11.55
N THR A 168 -3.88 -7.13 -10.96
CA THR A 168 -3.03 -5.93 -10.94
C THR A 168 -2.11 -5.95 -9.73
N TYR A 169 -2.65 -6.27 -8.56
CA TYR A 169 -1.91 -6.33 -7.31
C TYR A 169 -2.53 -7.33 -6.35
N GLN A 170 -1.83 -8.43 -6.09
CA GLN A 170 -2.36 -9.57 -5.32
C GLN A 170 -2.84 -9.19 -3.92
N ALA A 171 -2.25 -8.16 -3.29
CA ALA A 171 -2.68 -7.66 -1.98
C ALA A 171 -4.13 -7.11 -1.97
N CYS A 172 -4.73 -6.83 -3.14
CA CYS A 172 -6.12 -6.38 -3.23
C CYS A 172 -7.13 -7.46 -2.78
N ALA A 173 -6.82 -8.74 -2.99
CA ALA A 173 -7.68 -9.83 -2.50
C ALA A 173 -7.73 -9.85 -0.97
N THR A 174 -6.58 -9.67 -0.31
CA THR A 174 -6.50 -9.63 1.16
C THR A 174 -7.04 -8.32 1.75
N PHE A 175 -6.92 -7.22 1.02
CA PHE A 175 -7.57 -5.96 1.38
C PHE A 175 -9.10 -6.11 1.43
N VAL A 176 -9.70 -6.70 0.39
CA VAL A 176 -11.15 -6.95 0.36
C VAL A 176 -11.57 -7.92 1.44
N LEU A 177 -10.80 -8.99 1.70
CA LEU A 177 -11.04 -9.90 2.82
C LEU A 177 -11.09 -9.15 4.16
N GLY A 178 -10.14 -8.24 4.41
CA GLY A 178 -10.14 -7.38 5.58
C GLY A 178 -11.39 -6.50 5.67
N MET A 179 -11.82 -5.89 4.57
CA MET A 179 -13.04 -5.05 4.55
C MET A 179 -14.32 -5.89 4.72
N MET A 180 -14.39 -7.10 4.18
CA MET A 180 -15.47 -8.06 4.44
C MET A 180 -15.53 -8.46 5.92
N PHE A 181 -14.38 -8.67 6.54
CA PHE A 181 -14.27 -8.93 7.98
C PHE A 181 -14.79 -7.75 8.80
N VAL A 182 -14.40 -6.51 8.50
CA VAL A 182 -14.90 -5.29 9.15
C VAL A 182 -16.43 -5.22 9.04
N ARG A 183 -16.99 -5.50 7.85
CA ARG A 183 -18.45 -5.51 7.65
C ARG A 183 -19.11 -6.61 8.46
N GLY A 184 -18.52 -7.78 8.55
CA GLY A 184 -18.99 -8.90 9.38
C GLY A 184 -19.05 -8.51 10.87
N MET A 185 -18.00 -7.89 11.39
CA MET A 185 -17.94 -7.37 12.76
C MET A 185 -19.03 -6.32 13.03
N GLN A 186 -19.19 -5.36 12.12
CA GLN A 186 -20.26 -4.37 12.19
C GLN A 186 -21.64 -5.02 12.32
N LEU A 187 -21.95 -5.97 11.45
CA LEU A 187 -23.25 -6.65 11.44
C LEU A 187 -23.46 -7.49 12.70
N MET A 188 -22.40 -8.11 13.20
CA MET A 188 -22.45 -8.91 14.42
C MET A 188 -22.73 -8.06 15.66
N ILE A 189 -22.10 -6.89 15.77
CA ILE A 189 -22.17 -6.03 16.95
C ILE A 189 -23.36 -5.07 16.86
N CYS A 190 -23.46 -4.32 15.76
CA CYS A 190 -24.36 -3.17 15.66
C CYS A 190 -25.76 -3.50 15.10
N ARG A 191 -25.98 -4.73 14.55
CA ARG A 191 -27.27 -5.08 13.92
C ARG A 191 -27.96 -6.24 14.66
N PRO A 192 -28.80 -5.94 15.66
CA PRO A 192 -29.52 -6.97 16.43
C PRO A 192 -30.58 -7.73 15.62
N ASP A 193 -31.06 -7.12 14.53
CA ASP A 193 -32.02 -7.67 13.58
C ASP A 193 -31.42 -8.79 12.70
N VAL A 194 -30.09 -8.84 12.54
CA VAL A 194 -29.41 -9.85 11.75
C VAL A 194 -29.17 -11.10 12.58
N GLY A 195 -29.91 -12.17 12.31
CA GLY A 195 -29.77 -13.46 12.98
C GLY A 195 -28.47 -14.19 12.60
N ALA A 196 -28.08 -15.20 13.41
CA ALA A 196 -26.85 -16.00 13.16
C ALA A 196 -26.86 -16.67 11.79
N LYS A 197 -27.99 -17.21 11.34
CA LYS A 197 -28.13 -17.81 10.00
C LYS A 197 -27.84 -16.81 8.90
N ALA A 198 -28.33 -15.58 9.01
CA ALA A 198 -28.09 -14.53 8.01
C ALA A 198 -26.60 -14.10 7.98
N LEU A 199 -25.94 -14.04 9.16
CA LEU A 199 -24.49 -13.79 9.24
C LEU A 199 -23.68 -14.90 8.59
N LEU A 200 -24.01 -16.17 8.84
CA LEU A 200 -23.33 -17.32 8.22
C LEU A 200 -23.54 -17.35 6.71
N LEU A 201 -24.75 -17.09 6.22
CA LEU A 201 -25.03 -17.00 4.79
C LEU A 201 -24.24 -15.87 4.13
N ARG A 202 -24.10 -14.73 4.80
CA ARG A 202 -23.31 -13.61 4.29
C ARG A 202 -21.81 -13.93 4.29
N ALA A 203 -21.29 -14.54 5.35
CA ALA A 203 -19.91 -15.02 5.41
C ALA A 203 -19.64 -16.06 4.30
N GLY A 204 -20.56 -16.99 4.08
CA GLY A 204 -20.49 -17.94 2.97
C GLY A 204 -20.50 -17.26 1.59
N ARG A 205 -21.31 -16.20 1.40
CA ARG A 205 -21.32 -15.40 0.16
C ARG A 205 -20.00 -14.66 -0.06
N TYR A 206 -19.37 -14.12 0.99
CA TYR A 206 -18.06 -13.49 0.94
C TYR A 206 -16.98 -14.51 0.57
N ALA A 207 -16.95 -15.64 1.26
CA ALA A 207 -16.01 -16.72 0.98
C ALA A 207 -16.16 -17.23 -0.46
N LEU A 208 -17.38 -17.46 -0.92
CA LEU A 208 -17.66 -17.87 -2.31
C LEU A 208 -17.16 -16.82 -3.31
N CYS A 209 -17.42 -15.54 -3.07
CA CYS A 209 -16.96 -14.45 -3.94
C CYS A 209 -15.42 -14.44 -4.04
N LEU A 210 -14.71 -14.55 -2.92
CA LEU A 210 -13.24 -14.56 -2.90
C LEU A 210 -12.66 -15.80 -3.57
N VAL A 211 -13.22 -16.98 -3.29
CA VAL A 211 -12.78 -18.24 -3.95
C VAL A 211 -12.96 -18.13 -5.46
N LEU A 212 -14.13 -17.70 -5.93
CA LEU A 212 -14.37 -17.52 -7.36
C LEU A 212 -13.48 -16.46 -7.99
N ALA A 213 -13.22 -15.34 -7.29
CA ALA A 213 -12.36 -14.27 -7.79
C ALA A 213 -10.90 -14.73 -7.90
N VAL A 214 -10.37 -15.42 -6.90
CA VAL A 214 -9.01 -15.98 -6.92
C VAL A 214 -8.91 -17.10 -7.96
N SER A 215 -9.92 -17.96 -8.09
CA SER A 215 -9.96 -18.97 -9.15
C SER A 215 -9.95 -18.34 -10.55
N LEU A 216 -10.76 -17.30 -10.78
CA LEU A 216 -10.77 -16.56 -12.03
C LEU A 216 -9.41 -15.90 -12.31
N TYR A 217 -8.79 -15.30 -11.29
CA TYR A 217 -7.44 -14.76 -11.38
C TYR A 217 -6.43 -15.81 -11.90
N TYR A 218 -6.43 -17.02 -11.30
CA TYR A 218 -5.52 -18.09 -11.70
C TYR A 218 -5.83 -18.63 -13.09
N VAL A 219 -7.12 -18.80 -13.46
CA VAL A 219 -7.51 -19.25 -14.80
C VAL A 219 -7.01 -18.29 -15.87
N VAL A 220 -7.17 -16.98 -15.66
CA VAL A 220 -6.67 -15.96 -16.61
C VAL A 220 -5.14 -15.97 -16.65
N LEU A 221 -4.47 -16.06 -15.51
CA LEU A 221 -3.01 -16.14 -15.44
C LEU A 221 -2.48 -17.34 -16.25
N LEU A 222 -3.03 -18.53 -16.02
CA LEU A 222 -2.64 -19.74 -16.75
C LEU A 222 -2.91 -19.61 -18.27
N ALA A 223 -4.03 -19.00 -18.65
CA ALA A 223 -4.34 -18.77 -20.07
C ALA A 223 -3.33 -17.81 -20.73
N MET A 224 -2.89 -16.75 -20.02
CA MET A 224 -1.93 -15.78 -20.54
C MET A 224 -0.49 -16.27 -20.54
N THR A 225 -0.13 -17.21 -19.65
CA THR A 225 1.22 -17.81 -19.57
C THR A 225 1.36 -19.12 -20.34
N GLY A 226 0.32 -19.54 -21.06
CA GLY A 226 0.34 -20.80 -21.82
C GLY A 226 0.40 -22.06 -20.94
N GLY A 227 -0.01 -21.97 -19.66
CA GLY A 227 -0.05 -23.09 -18.70
C GLY A 227 1.31 -23.45 -18.08
N GLY A 228 2.39 -22.74 -18.41
CA GLY A 228 3.71 -22.96 -17.83
C GLY A 228 3.83 -22.30 -16.46
N GLN A 229 3.99 -23.09 -15.40
CA GLN A 229 4.33 -22.54 -14.06
C GLN A 229 5.72 -21.87 -14.08
N ASP A 230 6.62 -22.30 -14.94
CA ASP A 230 7.96 -21.73 -15.11
C ASP A 230 7.96 -20.34 -15.76
N ALA A 231 6.84 -19.96 -16.41
CA ALA A 231 6.69 -18.63 -17.00
C ALA A 231 6.44 -17.50 -15.96
N VAL A 232 6.09 -17.88 -14.73
CA VAL A 232 5.89 -16.95 -13.63
C VAL A 232 7.05 -17.11 -12.64
N GLY A 233 7.87 -16.09 -12.50
CA GLY A 233 8.99 -16.10 -11.55
C GLY A 233 8.52 -16.32 -10.11
N ASP A 234 9.32 -17.00 -9.30
CA ASP A 234 9.03 -17.24 -7.87
C ASP A 234 9.26 -15.96 -7.05
N TYR A 235 8.45 -14.93 -7.34
CA TYR A 235 8.52 -13.67 -6.63
C TYR A 235 7.73 -13.77 -5.32
N GLN A 236 8.44 -13.73 -4.19
CA GLN A 236 7.87 -13.78 -2.83
C GLN A 236 7.01 -15.03 -2.57
N SER A 237 7.32 -16.15 -3.21
CA SER A 237 6.62 -17.43 -3.05
C SER A 237 5.12 -17.38 -3.39
N VAL A 238 4.65 -16.36 -4.13
CA VAL A 238 3.24 -16.25 -4.54
C VAL A 238 2.81 -17.40 -5.43
N THR A 239 3.70 -17.95 -6.24
CA THR A 239 3.45 -19.14 -7.08
C THR A 239 3.27 -20.40 -6.25
N LYS A 240 3.87 -20.47 -5.06
CA LYS A 240 3.78 -21.58 -4.12
C LYS A 240 2.58 -21.47 -3.17
N ALA A 241 1.79 -20.40 -3.23
CA ALA A 241 0.67 -20.16 -2.29
C ALA A 241 -0.34 -21.32 -2.22
N ALA A 242 -0.48 -22.12 -3.29
CA ALA A 242 -1.34 -23.30 -3.34
C ALA A 242 -0.57 -24.63 -3.10
N SER A 243 0.68 -24.59 -2.67
CA SER A 243 1.50 -25.79 -2.45
C SER A 243 1.23 -26.45 -1.09
N LEU A 244 1.55 -27.74 -0.97
CA LEU A 244 1.51 -28.45 0.31
C LEU A 244 2.49 -27.86 1.34
N GLU A 245 3.58 -27.25 0.89
CA GLU A 245 4.54 -26.55 1.75
C GLU A 245 3.91 -25.34 2.44
N THR A 246 3.09 -24.56 1.71
CA THR A 246 2.34 -23.44 2.29
C THR A 246 1.31 -23.89 3.31
N LEU A 247 0.67 -25.04 3.10
CA LEU A 247 -0.24 -25.64 4.10
C LEU A 247 0.53 -26.12 5.34
N ALA A 248 1.70 -26.71 5.18
CA ALA A 248 2.56 -27.12 6.31
C ALA A 248 3.10 -25.91 7.09
N ALA A 249 3.38 -24.79 6.40
CA ALA A 249 3.84 -23.55 7.01
C ALA A 249 2.69 -22.71 7.63
N LEU A 250 1.43 -23.10 7.48
CA LEU A 250 0.26 -22.33 7.94
C LEU A 250 0.35 -21.89 9.40
N PRO A 251 0.74 -22.74 10.40
CA PRO A 251 0.86 -22.28 11.79
C PRO A 251 1.89 -21.15 11.97
N ARG A 252 3.02 -21.22 11.25
CA ARG A 252 4.07 -20.19 11.27
C ARG A 252 3.56 -18.90 10.62
N ASN A 253 2.86 -19.00 9.49
CA ASN A 253 2.31 -17.85 8.78
C ASN A 253 1.19 -17.17 9.58
N LEU A 254 0.39 -17.95 10.33
CA LEU A 254 -0.60 -17.41 11.28
C LEU A 254 0.08 -16.56 12.36
N ALA A 255 1.15 -17.08 12.98
CA ALA A 255 1.92 -16.29 13.96
C ALA A 255 2.53 -15.04 13.30
N GLY A 256 3.00 -15.14 12.06
CA GLY A 256 3.47 -14.01 11.25
C GLY A 256 2.41 -12.94 11.02
N CYS A 257 1.14 -13.30 10.82
CA CYS A 257 0.05 -12.31 10.70
C CYS A 257 -0.08 -11.43 11.95
N TYR A 258 0.09 -12.01 13.14
CA TYR A 258 0.05 -11.23 14.39
C TYR A 258 1.27 -10.31 14.51
N GLN A 259 2.45 -10.79 14.13
CA GLN A 259 3.66 -9.99 14.13
C GLN A 259 3.52 -8.79 13.16
N ASP A 260 3.08 -9.04 11.92
CA ASP A 260 2.89 -7.98 10.91
C ASP A 260 1.82 -6.98 11.35
N PHE A 261 0.74 -7.44 11.98
CA PHE A 261 -0.30 -6.57 12.52
C PHE A 261 0.28 -5.60 13.56
N TRP A 262 1.00 -6.12 14.55
CA TRP A 262 1.60 -5.28 15.58
C TRP A 262 2.71 -4.39 15.05
N GLN A 263 3.42 -4.79 14.00
CA GLN A 263 4.36 -3.91 13.31
C GLN A 263 3.65 -2.79 12.54
N ALA A 264 2.51 -3.08 11.89
CA ALA A 264 1.76 -2.09 11.13
C ALA A 264 1.03 -1.05 12.01
N VAL A 265 0.58 -1.44 13.22
CA VAL A 265 -0.01 -0.52 14.21
C VAL A 265 1.00 -0.02 15.23
N GLY A 266 2.23 -0.51 15.18
CA GLY A 266 3.33 -0.18 16.07
C GLY A 266 3.93 1.21 15.82
N PRO A 267 5.11 1.49 16.40
CA PRO A 267 5.78 2.76 16.21
C PRO A 267 6.16 2.93 14.75
N LEU A 268 5.74 4.04 14.16
CA LEU A 268 6.47 4.61 13.05
C LEU A 268 7.88 4.90 13.58
N SER A 269 8.91 4.41 12.89
CA SER A 269 10.26 4.43 13.42
C SER A 269 10.66 5.83 13.89
N THR A 270 11.27 5.91 15.06
CA THR A 270 11.77 7.18 15.63
C THR A 270 12.84 7.81 14.74
N GLU A 271 13.49 7.02 13.89
CA GLU A 271 14.49 7.49 12.92
C GLU A 271 13.89 8.41 11.85
N GLU A 272 12.59 8.30 11.60
CA GLU A 272 11.89 9.10 10.58
C GLU A 272 11.18 10.34 11.15
N GLY A 273 11.50 10.75 12.36
CA GLY A 273 11.10 12.04 12.92
C GLY A 273 9.70 12.10 13.53
N CYS A 274 8.97 10.99 13.63
CA CYS A 274 7.68 10.94 14.32
C CYS A 274 7.89 10.58 15.80
N GLN A 275 7.91 11.60 16.67
CA GLN A 275 8.16 11.42 18.11
C GLN A 275 6.95 10.91 18.91
N MET A 276 5.76 10.80 18.30
CA MET A 276 4.54 10.46 19.04
C MET A 276 4.40 8.99 19.46
N GLY A 277 5.28 8.11 19.01
CA GLY A 277 5.26 6.68 19.38
C GLY A 277 3.98 5.94 18.95
N SER A 278 3.84 4.71 19.42
CA SER A 278 2.71 3.83 19.10
C SER A 278 1.52 3.94 20.07
N TRP A 279 1.66 4.68 21.17
CA TRP A 279 0.65 4.72 22.24
C TRP A 279 -0.76 5.10 21.76
N PRO A 280 -0.97 6.05 20.80
CA PRO A 280 -2.33 6.37 20.35
C PRO A 280 -3.03 5.18 19.69
N ASN A 281 -2.28 4.36 18.94
CA ASN A 281 -2.80 3.15 18.30
C ASN A 281 -3.21 2.11 19.34
N HIS A 282 -2.37 1.87 20.36
CA HIS A 282 -2.68 0.89 21.43
C HIS A 282 -3.87 1.35 22.28
N VAL A 283 -3.93 2.65 22.64
CA VAL A 283 -5.08 3.22 23.36
C VAL A 283 -6.35 3.11 22.51
N PHE A 284 -6.26 3.41 21.22
CA PHE A 284 -7.40 3.27 20.30
C PHE A 284 -7.93 1.83 20.27
N ILE A 285 -7.06 0.84 20.08
CA ILE A 285 -7.44 -0.59 20.02
C ILE A 285 -8.06 -1.04 21.36
N ALA A 286 -7.48 -0.63 22.50
CA ALA A 286 -8.03 -0.96 23.81
C ALA A 286 -9.44 -0.37 24.02
N LEU A 287 -9.64 0.89 23.64
CA LEU A 287 -10.96 1.55 23.71
C LEU A 287 -11.95 0.96 22.72
N GLU A 288 -11.49 0.56 21.53
CA GLU A 288 -12.30 -0.13 20.53
C GLU A 288 -12.84 -1.46 21.04
N LEU A 289 -11.98 -2.29 21.65
CA LEU A 289 -12.39 -3.56 22.26
C LEU A 289 -13.41 -3.33 23.38
N LEU A 290 -13.17 -2.34 24.25
CA LEU A 290 -14.13 -1.97 25.30
C LEU A 290 -15.46 -1.55 24.69
N MET A 291 -15.43 -0.66 23.68
CA MET A 291 -16.63 -0.18 22.98
C MET A 291 -17.37 -1.33 22.29
N ALA A 292 -16.66 -2.27 21.65
CA ALA A 292 -17.26 -3.44 21.02
C ALA A 292 -18.01 -4.31 22.05
N CYS A 293 -17.40 -4.59 23.20
CA CYS A 293 -18.03 -5.36 24.28
C CYS A 293 -19.28 -4.68 24.84
N VAL A 294 -19.18 -3.37 25.15
CA VAL A 294 -20.32 -2.62 25.72
C VAL A 294 -21.43 -2.45 24.69
N SER A 295 -21.11 -2.11 23.45
CA SER A 295 -22.10 -1.99 22.36
C SER A 295 -22.79 -3.32 22.07
N PHE A 296 -22.02 -4.42 22.05
CA PHE A 296 -22.61 -5.76 21.92
C PHE A 296 -23.60 -6.05 23.04
N TRP A 297 -23.17 -5.86 24.28
CA TRP A 297 -24.05 -6.09 25.44
C TRP A 297 -25.29 -5.18 25.43
N ALA A 298 -25.18 -3.92 25.02
CA ALA A 298 -26.29 -2.98 24.95
C ALA A 298 -27.27 -3.36 23.82
N LEU A 299 -26.80 -3.63 22.63
CA LEU A 299 -27.60 -3.83 21.42
C LEU A 299 -28.11 -5.28 21.26
N GLN A 300 -27.28 -6.28 21.58
CA GLN A 300 -27.59 -7.69 21.35
C GLN A 300 -28.18 -8.38 22.59
N GLY A 301 -28.04 -7.79 23.79
CA GLY A 301 -28.47 -8.38 25.06
C GLY A 301 -27.66 -9.62 25.46
N ARG A 302 -28.31 -10.53 26.24
CA ARG A 302 -27.65 -11.75 26.75
C ARG A 302 -27.66 -12.87 25.70
N LYS A 303 -26.73 -12.82 24.75
CA LYS A 303 -26.49 -13.87 23.75
C LYS A 303 -25.06 -14.42 23.90
N PRO A 304 -24.79 -15.33 24.89
CA PRO A 304 -23.42 -15.69 25.27
C PRO A 304 -22.64 -16.32 24.14
N LEU A 305 -23.23 -17.22 23.35
CA LEU A 305 -22.55 -17.85 22.22
C LEU A 305 -22.13 -16.83 21.15
N ARG A 306 -23.00 -15.86 20.86
CA ARG A 306 -22.69 -14.80 19.88
C ARG A 306 -21.63 -13.82 20.41
N PHE A 307 -21.61 -13.59 21.73
CA PHE A 307 -20.58 -12.80 22.40
C PHE A 307 -19.20 -13.49 22.33
N LEU A 308 -19.17 -14.79 22.63
CA LEU A 308 -17.94 -15.59 22.49
C LEU A 308 -17.43 -15.62 21.05
N ALA A 309 -18.34 -15.76 20.07
CA ALA A 309 -17.99 -15.68 18.66
C ALA A 309 -17.39 -14.30 18.29
N MET A 310 -17.93 -13.21 18.82
CA MET A 310 -17.38 -11.87 18.64
C MET A 310 -15.97 -11.77 19.22
N LEU A 311 -15.76 -12.24 20.45
CA LEU A 311 -14.42 -12.22 21.08
C LEU A 311 -13.41 -13.07 20.29
N ALA A 312 -13.82 -14.24 19.79
CA ALA A 312 -12.99 -15.08 18.94
C ALA A 312 -12.62 -14.34 17.63
N LEU A 313 -13.57 -13.64 17.02
CA LEU A 313 -13.29 -12.83 15.81
C LEU A 313 -12.39 -11.63 16.13
N CYS A 314 -12.55 -10.97 17.28
CA CYS A 314 -11.61 -9.92 17.70
C CYS A 314 -10.18 -10.48 17.84
N ALA A 315 -10.04 -11.68 18.45
CA ALA A 315 -8.75 -12.35 18.55
C ALA A 315 -8.19 -12.72 17.17
N LEU A 316 -9.02 -13.11 16.21
CA LEU A 316 -8.62 -13.44 14.85
C LEU A 316 -8.46 -12.22 13.92
N ALA A 317 -8.74 -11.00 14.38
CA ALA A 317 -8.64 -9.80 13.55
C ALA A 317 -7.26 -9.64 12.89
N PRO A 318 -6.12 -9.83 13.56
CA PRO A 318 -4.80 -9.78 12.93
C PRO A 318 -4.66 -10.74 11.75
N PHE A 319 -5.24 -11.95 11.85
CA PHE A 319 -5.25 -12.91 10.75
C PHE A 319 -5.98 -12.37 9.51
N PHE A 320 -7.20 -11.83 9.67
CA PHE A 320 -7.98 -11.30 8.54
C PHE A 320 -7.37 -10.01 7.96
N LEU A 321 -6.76 -9.19 8.80
CA LEU A 321 -6.20 -7.91 8.40
C LEU A 321 -4.77 -8.02 7.86
N CYS A 322 -4.04 -9.09 8.16
CA CYS A 322 -2.70 -9.36 7.64
C CYS A 322 -2.62 -10.69 6.86
N ALA A 323 -3.74 -11.12 6.26
CA ALA A 323 -3.81 -12.38 5.51
C ALA A 323 -2.81 -12.45 4.33
N ILE A 324 -2.25 -11.31 3.90
CA ILE A 324 -1.21 -11.25 2.88
C ILE A 324 0.03 -12.10 3.24
N ARG A 325 0.34 -12.26 4.54
CA ARG A 325 1.43 -13.12 5.03
C ARG A 325 1.29 -14.58 4.59
N ILE A 326 0.07 -15.04 4.33
CA ILE A 326 -0.17 -16.41 3.86
C ILE A 326 0.26 -16.55 2.40
N PHE A 327 0.08 -15.49 1.62
CA PHE A 327 0.39 -15.47 0.19
C PHE A 327 1.82 -14.98 -0.11
N ALA A 328 2.43 -14.21 0.80
CA ALA A 328 3.79 -13.71 0.72
C ALA A 328 4.54 -14.03 2.04
N PRO A 329 4.88 -15.31 2.28
CA PRO A 329 5.44 -15.76 3.56
C PRO A 329 6.83 -15.23 3.84
N ASP A 330 7.62 -14.88 2.82
CA ASP A 330 9.01 -14.46 2.98
C ASP A 330 9.12 -13.04 3.52
N LYS A 331 8.38 -12.09 2.92
CA LYS A 331 8.43 -10.68 3.32
C LYS A 331 7.12 -9.96 2.99
N VAL A 332 6.57 -9.28 4.00
CA VAL A 332 5.43 -8.37 3.84
C VAL A 332 5.96 -6.94 3.86
N TYR A 333 5.69 -6.20 2.80
CA TYR A 333 6.03 -4.79 2.69
C TYR A 333 4.86 -3.90 3.14
N SER A 334 5.15 -2.69 3.61
CA SER A 334 4.13 -1.74 4.09
C SER A 334 3.07 -1.39 3.04
N LEU A 335 3.40 -1.45 1.75
CA LEU A 335 2.41 -1.27 0.66
C LEU A 335 1.38 -2.42 0.55
N MET A 336 1.64 -3.57 1.20
CA MET A 336 0.73 -4.73 1.19
C MET A 336 -0.25 -4.73 2.38
N THR A 337 -0.08 -3.83 3.35
CA THR A 337 -0.79 -3.86 4.64
C THR A 337 -2.01 -2.95 4.71
N TYR A 338 -2.58 -2.53 3.56
CA TYR A 338 -3.71 -1.58 3.55
C TYR A 338 -4.97 -2.09 4.27
N SER A 339 -5.16 -3.40 4.33
CA SER A 339 -6.25 -4.04 5.10
C SER A 339 -6.21 -3.72 6.60
N VAL A 340 -5.02 -3.41 7.17
CA VAL A 340 -4.88 -3.04 8.59
C VAL A 340 -5.61 -1.73 8.92
N ALA A 341 -5.85 -0.86 7.95
CA ALA A 341 -6.73 0.30 8.11
C ALA A 341 -8.14 -0.08 8.60
N GLY A 342 -8.55 -1.33 8.36
CA GLY A 342 -9.79 -1.90 8.87
C GLY A 342 -9.94 -1.86 10.39
N THR A 343 -8.83 -1.93 11.15
CA THR A 343 -8.83 -1.73 12.61
C THR A 343 -9.49 -0.41 12.99
N TYR A 344 -9.07 0.67 12.37
CA TYR A 344 -9.61 1.99 12.65
C TYR A 344 -11.06 2.15 12.15
N LEU A 345 -11.39 1.49 11.05
CA LEU A 345 -12.75 1.50 10.50
C LEU A 345 -13.74 0.77 11.40
N ILE A 346 -13.36 -0.30 12.10
CA ILE A 346 -14.22 -0.96 13.11
C ILE A 346 -14.56 0.04 14.20
N GLY A 347 -13.57 0.73 14.78
CA GLY A 347 -13.80 1.74 15.81
C GLY A 347 -14.70 2.89 15.32
N ILE A 348 -14.51 3.37 14.09
CA ILE A 348 -15.35 4.42 13.48
C ILE A 348 -16.80 3.94 13.34
N VAL A 349 -17.02 2.72 12.91
CA VAL A 349 -18.36 2.12 12.79
C VAL A 349 -19.03 1.97 14.16
N LEU A 350 -18.27 1.60 15.19
CA LEU A 350 -18.77 1.53 16.57
C LEU A 350 -19.16 2.92 17.07
N MET A 351 -18.36 3.95 16.81
CA MET A 351 -18.69 5.34 17.13
C MET A 351 -19.93 5.83 16.38
N ASP A 352 -20.13 5.43 15.11
CA ASP A 352 -21.33 5.80 14.34
C ASP A 352 -22.61 5.15 14.90
N SER A 353 -22.49 3.98 15.55
CA SER A 353 -23.60 3.29 16.23
C SER A 353 -23.82 3.75 17.68
N LEU A 354 -23.01 4.67 18.19
CA LEU A 354 -23.06 5.13 19.59
C LEU A 354 -24.43 5.70 19.99
N PRO A 355 -25.14 6.52 19.19
CA PRO A 355 -26.46 7.03 19.57
C PRO A 355 -27.47 5.92 19.89
N GLU A 356 -27.52 4.88 19.06
CA GLU A 356 -28.39 3.71 19.25
C GLU A 356 -28.00 2.92 20.51
N THR A 357 -26.70 2.78 20.74
CA THR A 357 -26.13 2.11 21.93
C THR A 357 -26.50 2.85 23.21
N LEU A 358 -26.37 4.19 23.21
CA LEU A 358 -26.73 5.04 24.37
C LEU A 358 -28.22 5.01 24.67
N GLU A 359 -29.08 4.99 23.65
CA GLU A 359 -30.54 4.89 23.82
C GLU A 359 -30.91 3.58 24.55
N LYS A 360 -30.34 2.45 24.12
CA LYS A 360 -30.54 1.15 24.76
C LYS A 360 -29.97 1.05 26.18
N LEU A 361 -28.94 1.82 26.49
CA LEU A 361 -28.36 1.87 27.84
C LEU A 361 -29.23 2.70 28.83
N LYS A 362 -29.97 3.70 28.38
CA LYS A 362 -30.80 4.55 29.25
C LYS A 362 -31.81 3.74 30.06
N ASP A 363 -32.34 2.66 29.51
CA ASP A 363 -33.34 1.81 30.12
C ASP A 363 -32.79 0.86 31.20
N ARG A 364 -31.49 0.90 31.46
CA ARG A 364 -30.79 -0.02 32.40
C ARG A 364 -30.29 0.73 33.63
N SER A 365 -30.40 0.12 34.82
CA SER A 365 -30.04 0.75 36.11
C SER A 365 -28.59 1.29 36.16
N ALA A 366 -27.63 0.57 35.60
CA ALA A 366 -26.23 1.00 35.46
C ALA A 366 -25.96 1.79 34.15
N GLY A 367 -26.96 2.04 33.33
CA GLY A 367 -26.79 2.52 31.95
C GLY A 367 -26.25 3.95 31.83
N ARG A 368 -26.60 4.83 32.81
CA ARG A 368 -26.12 6.22 32.78
C ARG A 368 -24.61 6.36 32.97
N ALA A 369 -24.01 5.54 33.85
CA ALA A 369 -22.56 5.55 34.04
C ALA A 369 -21.82 4.95 32.84
N ALA A 370 -22.32 3.79 32.37
CA ALA A 370 -21.79 3.14 31.17
C ALA A 370 -21.91 4.04 29.93
N GLY A 371 -23.04 4.75 29.76
CA GLY A 371 -23.24 5.69 28.66
C GLY A 371 -22.26 6.87 28.68
N ARG A 372 -21.99 7.45 29.87
CA ARG A 372 -20.96 8.51 30.01
C ARG A 372 -19.55 8.01 29.70
N ALA A 373 -19.21 6.82 30.21
CA ALA A 373 -17.91 6.20 29.91
C ALA A 373 -17.75 5.93 28.41
N LEU A 374 -18.79 5.44 27.74
CA LEU A 374 -18.78 5.17 26.31
C LEU A 374 -18.63 6.46 25.46
N ALA A 375 -19.33 7.53 25.86
CA ALA A 375 -19.18 8.84 25.22
C ALA A 375 -17.75 9.40 25.41
N ALA A 376 -17.18 9.29 26.60
CA ALA A 376 -15.80 9.69 26.86
C ALA A 376 -14.80 8.84 26.05
N ALA A 377 -15.00 7.53 25.98
CA ALA A 377 -14.19 6.62 25.16
C ALA A 377 -14.25 7.00 23.67
N SER A 378 -15.43 7.35 23.16
CA SER A 378 -15.61 7.80 21.76
C SER A 378 -14.82 9.08 21.46
N TRP A 379 -14.83 10.07 22.36
CA TRP A 379 -14.02 11.28 22.21
C TRP A 379 -12.52 10.98 22.29
N ALA A 380 -12.10 10.10 23.20
CA ALA A 380 -10.70 9.67 23.29
C ALA A 380 -10.25 8.93 22.03
N MET A 381 -11.09 8.04 21.48
CA MET A 381 -10.82 7.35 20.21
C MET A 381 -10.69 8.36 19.06
N LEU A 382 -11.60 9.34 18.98
CA LEU A 382 -11.53 10.39 17.97
C LEU A 382 -10.23 11.19 18.08
N ALA A 383 -9.81 11.55 19.30
CA ALA A 383 -8.54 12.22 19.54
C ALA A 383 -7.35 11.35 19.11
N CYS A 384 -7.34 10.06 19.44
CA CYS A 384 -6.33 9.12 18.95
C CYS A 384 -6.26 9.08 17.43
N LEU A 385 -7.41 9.02 16.73
CA LEU A 385 -7.45 9.03 15.26
C LEU A 385 -6.86 10.31 14.67
N VAL A 386 -7.18 11.47 15.25
CA VAL A 386 -6.61 12.77 14.82
C VAL A 386 -5.09 12.75 14.96
N VAL A 387 -4.59 12.25 16.11
CA VAL A 387 -3.14 12.12 16.36
C VAL A 387 -2.49 11.15 15.38
N CYS A 388 -3.12 10.00 15.12
CA CYS A 388 -2.61 9.01 14.16
C CYS A 388 -2.53 9.61 12.74
N VAL A 389 -3.61 10.22 12.25
CA VAL A 389 -3.66 10.84 10.93
C VAL A 389 -2.59 11.94 10.80
N TYR A 390 -2.46 12.80 11.81
CA TYR A 390 -1.44 13.83 11.85
C TYR A 390 -0.04 13.22 11.79
N SER A 391 0.25 12.21 12.63
CA SER A 391 1.54 11.53 12.67
C SER A 391 1.89 10.86 11.34
N TRP A 392 0.93 10.20 10.68
CA TRP A 392 1.14 9.58 9.38
C TRP A 392 1.39 10.62 8.27
N SER A 393 0.71 11.78 8.34
CA SER A 393 0.95 12.89 7.41
C SER A 393 2.36 13.46 7.58
N ILE A 394 2.82 13.64 8.82
CA ILE A 394 4.20 14.09 9.11
C ILE A 394 5.20 13.05 8.61
N TYR A 395 4.99 11.77 8.93
CA TYR A 395 5.83 10.67 8.43
C TYR A 395 5.98 10.69 6.90
N ALA A 396 4.87 10.81 6.17
CA ALA A 396 4.88 10.89 4.73
C ALA A 396 5.72 12.08 4.23
N ASN A 397 5.53 13.27 4.81
CA ASN A 397 6.26 14.47 4.42
C ASN A 397 7.77 14.36 4.71
N VAL A 398 8.15 13.84 5.88
CA VAL A 398 9.57 13.62 6.24
C VAL A 398 10.21 12.63 5.26
N LYS A 399 9.51 11.53 4.95
CA LYS A 399 9.98 10.52 4.00
C LYS A 399 10.23 11.11 2.62
N PHE A 400 9.28 11.88 2.09
CA PHE A 400 9.42 12.51 0.78
C PHE A 400 10.47 13.63 0.76
N HIS A 401 10.62 14.36 1.89
CA HIS A 401 11.68 15.36 2.00
C HIS A 401 13.08 14.71 2.00
N LYS A 402 13.26 13.60 2.73
CA LYS A 402 14.51 12.82 2.69
C LYS A 402 14.80 12.32 1.26
N ALA A 403 13.79 11.77 0.58
CA ALA A 403 13.93 11.32 -0.80
C ALA A 403 14.37 12.44 -1.76
N LYS A 404 13.91 13.68 -1.52
CA LYS A 404 14.37 14.84 -2.30
C LYS A 404 15.85 15.12 -2.04
N LEU A 405 16.28 15.09 -0.79
CA LEU A 405 17.69 15.27 -0.46
C LEU A 405 18.57 14.17 -1.07
N ASP A 406 18.09 12.93 -1.07
CA ASP A 406 18.79 11.81 -1.71
C ASP A 406 18.85 11.99 -3.23
N TYR A 407 17.77 12.46 -3.86
CA TYR A 407 17.76 12.79 -5.29
C TYR A 407 18.75 13.91 -5.63
N GLU A 408 18.76 15.00 -4.87
CA GLU A 408 19.68 16.14 -5.08
C GLU A 408 21.15 15.72 -4.88
N ASN A 409 21.41 14.85 -3.90
CA ASN A 409 22.75 14.28 -3.68
C ASN A 409 23.17 13.39 -4.85
N MET A 410 22.30 12.48 -5.31
CA MET A 410 22.55 11.64 -6.47
C MET A 410 22.81 12.47 -7.73
N TYR A 411 22.02 13.56 -7.93
CA TYR A 411 22.21 14.48 -9.04
C TYR A 411 23.62 15.11 -9.01
N ALA A 412 24.03 15.64 -7.87
CA ALA A 412 25.35 16.25 -7.71
C ALA A 412 26.49 15.25 -7.98
N GLN A 413 26.37 14.03 -7.45
CA GLN A 413 27.36 12.97 -7.66
C GLN A 413 27.43 12.57 -9.14
N CYS A 414 26.30 12.25 -9.77
CA CYS A 414 26.25 11.84 -11.17
C CYS A 414 26.78 12.95 -12.10
N ALA A 415 26.44 14.21 -11.83
CA ALA A 415 26.97 15.34 -12.60
C ALA A 415 28.50 15.45 -12.46
N THR A 416 29.04 15.25 -11.25
CA THR A 416 30.48 15.25 -11.00
C THR A 416 31.17 14.09 -11.72
N PHE A 417 30.62 12.89 -11.63
CA PHE A 417 31.19 11.70 -12.28
C PHE A 417 31.16 11.83 -13.81
N LEU A 418 30.06 12.37 -14.34
CA LEU A 418 29.98 12.63 -15.78
C LEU A 418 31.04 13.65 -16.25
N ALA A 419 31.19 14.76 -15.52
CA ALA A 419 32.23 15.73 -15.83
C ALA A 419 33.64 15.17 -15.77
N LEU A 420 33.92 14.26 -14.82
CA LEU A 420 35.21 13.55 -14.74
C LEU A 420 35.40 12.59 -15.91
N ALA A 421 34.33 11.88 -16.31
CA ALA A 421 34.37 11.01 -17.49
C ALA A 421 34.64 11.80 -18.78
N GLU A 422 33.90 12.90 -18.98
CA GLU A 422 34.03 13.78 -20.16
C GLU A 422 35.38 14.51 -20.24
N ALA A 423 36.05 14.72 -19.12
CA ALA A 423 37.39 15.30 -19.06
C ALA A 423 38.52 14.31 -19.44
N ASN A 424 38.21 13.02 -19.50
CA ASN A 424 39.19 11.99 -19.92
C ASN A 424 39.34 11.98 -21.43
N GLU A 425 40.58 11.96 -21.93
CA GLU A 425 40.90 12.00 -23.37
C GLU A 425 40.36 10.78 -24.14
N GLU A 426 40.11 9.67 -23.47
CA GLU A 426 39.59 8.43 -24.07
C GLU A 426 38.07 8.38 -24.12
N TYR A 427 37.38 9.38 -23.55
CA TYR A 427 35.90 9.42 -23.56
C TYR A 427 35.36 9.76 -24.94
N VAL A 428 34.44 8.94 -25.41
CA VAL A 428 33.69 9.17 -26.66
C VAL A 428 32.22 9.35 -26.34
N GLN A 429 31.57 10.33 -26.97
CA GLN A 429 30.14 10.57 -26.80
C GLN A 429 29.34 9.29 -27.11
N GLY A 430 28.42 8.92 -26.21
CA GLY A 430 27.64 7.67 -26.27
C GLY A 430 28.31 6.49 -25.59
N MET A 431 29.52 6.66 -25.06
CA MET A 431 30.19 5.63 -24.26
C MET A 431 29.50 5.46 -22.91
N PRO A 432 29.18 4.23 -22.45
CA PRO A 432 28.57 4.03 -21.14
C PRO A 432 29.51 4.47 -20.01
N VAL A 433 28.99 5.21 -19.04
CA VAL A 433 29.71 5.59 -17.82
C VAL A 433 29.28 4.68 -16.68
N LEU A 434 30.19 3.88 -16.17
CA LEU A 434 29.96 2.90 -15.11
C LEU A 434 30.66 3.35 -13.83
N VAL A 435 29.89 3.59 -12.78
CA VAL A 435 30.40 3.93 -11.45
C VAL A 435 30.38 2.66 -10.62
N ILE A 436 31.57 2.14 -10.29
CA ILE A 436 31.74 0.83 -9.67
C ILE A 436 32.32 0.97 -8.25
N GLY A 437 31.76 0.22 -7.32
CA GLY A 437 32.16 0.22 -5.91
C GLY A 437 31.14 0.86 -4.99
N ASP A 438 31.36 0.72 -3.68
CA ASP A 438 30.46 1.25 -2.66
C ASP A 438 30.74 2.75 -2.40
N SER A 439 29.69 3.54 -2.47
CA SER A 439 29.74 4.96 -2.16
C SER A 439 29.58 5.25 -0.66
N SER A 440 30.24 4.49 0.22
CA SER A 440 30.23 4.76 1.67
C SER A 440 30.62 6.20 2.03
N TYR A 441 31.32 6.88 1.12
CA TYR A 441 31.61 8.32 1.17
C TYR A 441 30.38 9.22 0.97
N ALA A 442 29.37 8.75 0.27
CA ALA A 442 28.18 9.54 -0.05
C ALA A 442 27.04 9.33 0.97
N SER A 443 27.11 8.27 1.76
CA SER A 443 25.98 7.80 2.58
C SER A 443 26.04 8.25 4.04
N GLY A 444 26.46 9.46 4.33
CA GLY A 444 26.36 9.98 5.71
C GLY A 444 24.94 9.90 6.32
N ARG A 445 23.92 9.47 5.55
CA ARG A 445 22.52 9.29 6.00
C ARG A 445 21.75 8.29 5.14
N GLY A 446 22.36 7.19 4.79
CA GLY A 446 22.04 6.26 3.78
C GLY A 446 20.70 5.59 3.70
N GLN A 447 20.35 5.31 2.46
CA GLN A 447 19.68 4.08 2.07
C GLN A 447 20.65 3.33 1.12
N PRO A 448 21.19 2.18 1.49
CA PRO A 448 22.18 1.45 0.68
C PRO A 448 21.70 1.09 -0.73
N ALA A 449 20.39 1.05 -0.94
CA ALA A 449 19.78 0.66 -2.20
C ALA A 449 19.93 1.66 -3.36
N MET A 450 20.41 2.89 -3.12
CA MET A 450 20.56 3.94 -4.14
C MET A 450 21.99 4.07 -4.68
N HIS A 451 22.93 3.24 -4.22
CA HIS A 451 24.36 3.38 -4.53
C HIS A 451 24.95 2.20 -5.33
N GLU A 452 24.10 1.42 -6.00
CA GLU A 452 24.57 0.38 -6.92
C GLU A 452 24.91 0.97 -8.30
N THR A 453 25.87 0.39 -9.01
CA THR A 453 26.29 0.79 -10.37
C THR A 453 25.12 1.03 -11.31
N LYS A 454 24.13 0.14 -11.30
CA LYS A 454 22.90 0.27 -12.11
C LYS A 454 22.11 1.55 -11.80
N MET A 455 22.16 2.05 -10.55
CA MET A 455 21.44 3.26 -10.15
C MET A 455 22.11 4.51 -10.70
N TYR A 456 23.44 4.60 -10.61
CA TYR A 456 24.20 5.69 -11.22
C TYR A 456 23.97 5.74 -12.73
N TYR A 457 24.05 4.57 -13.39
CA TYR A 457 23.82 4.46 -14.82
C TYR A 457 22.41 4.93 -15.21
N THR A 458 21.39 4.40 -14.54
CA THR A 458 19.99 4.75 -14.80
C THR A 458 19.73 6.23 -14.53
N PHE A 459 20.31 6.78 -13.47
CA PHE A 459 20.17 8.19 -13.12
C PHE A 459 20.82 9.10 -14.16
N MET A 460 22.04 8.83 -14.58
CA MET A 460 22.72 9.58 -15.65
C MET A 460 21.91 9.53 -16.93
N LYS A 461 21.45 8.37 -17.33
CA LYS A 461 20.68 8.19 -18.55
C LYS A 461 19.35 8.95 -18.54
N TYR A 462 18.53 8.76 -17.52
CA TYR A 462 17.15 9.27 -17.51
C TYR A 462 16.97 10.62 -16.81
N CYS A 463 17.81 10.93 -15.82
CA CYS A 463 17.68 12.17 -15.06
C CYS A 463 18.63 13.27 -15.55
N LEU A 464 19.83 12.90 -16.02
CA LEU A 464 20.77 13.83 -16.66
C LEU A 464 20.66 13.82 -18.19
N ASN A 465 19.83 12.93 -18.75
CA ASN A 465 19.60 12.80 -20.20
C ASN A 465 20.89 12.55 -20.99
N VAL A 466 21.78 11.73 -20.44
CA VAL A 466 23.04 11.36 -21.11
C VAL A 466 22.76 10.33 -22.19
N ASP A 467 23.34 10.55 -23.38
CA ASP A 467 23.23 9.59 -24.48
C ASP A 467 24.13 8.37 -24.19
N MET A 468 23.51 7.32 -23.67
CA MET A 468 24.15 6.05 -23.36
C MET A 468 23.30 4.90 -23.90
N PRO A 469 23.87 3.73 -24.21
CA PRO A 469 23.14 2.58 -24.71
C PRO A 469 21.98 2.17 -23.80
N PHE A 470 20.95 1.54 -24.37
CA PHE A 470 19.94 0.87 -23.58
C PHE A 470 20.57 -0.38 -22.96
N GLY A 471 20.50 -0.50 -21.63
CA GLY A 471 20.89 -1.69 -20.90
C GLY A 471 19.86 -1.99 -19.83
N THR A 472 19.50 -3.25 -19.67
CA THR A 472 18.73 -3.70 -18.52
C THR A 472 19.59 -3.62 -17.26
N ALA A 473 18.95 -3.51 -16.10
CA ALA A 473 19.65 -3.49 -14.81
C ALA A 473 20.59 -4.72 -14.60
N ASN A 474 20.24 -5.86 -15.21
CA ASN A 474 21.05 -7.07 -15.16
C ASN A 474 22.27 -6.97 -16.09
N GLU A 475 22.08 -6.50 -17.33
CA GLU A 475 23.20 -6.30 -18.29
C GLU A 475 24.24 -5.34 -17.74
N ILE A 476 23.81 -4.22 -17.15
CA ILE A 476 24.72 -3.24 -16.54
C ILE A 476 25.49 -3.86 -15.38
N ARG A 477 24.83 -4.67 -14.54
CA ARG A 477 25.46 -5.37 -13.42
C ARG A 477 26.47 -6.41 -13.90
N ASP A 478 26.11 -7.18 -14.92
CA ASP A 478 26.99 -8.23 -15.47
C ASP A 478 28.21 -7.60 -16.17
N GLN A 479 28.02 -6.48 -16.88
CA GLN A 479 29.13 -5.71 -17.44
C GLN A 479 30.04 -5.15 -16.35
N ALA A 480 29.49 -4.58 -15.28
CA ALA A 480 30.29 -4.10 -14.15
C ALA A 480 31.10 -5.22 -13.51
N ARG A 481 30.52 -6.40 -13.28
CA ARG A 481 31.26 -7.56 -12.75
C ARG A 481 32.40 -8.03 -13.66
N MET A 482 32.16 -8.07 -14.97
CA MET A 482 33.25 -8.42 -15.91
C MET A 482 34.40 -7.43 -15.84
N ILE A 483 34.12 -6.14 -15.64
CA ILE A 483 35.15 -5.10 -15.51
C ILE A 483 35.88 -5.23 -14.17
N GLU A 484 35.18 -5.52 -13.08
CA GLU A 484 35.77 -5.71 -11.75
C GLU A 484 36.82 -6.80 -11.69
N ASP A 485 36.71 -7.83 -12.54
CA ASP A 485 37.63 -8.94 -12.65
C ASP A 485 38.89 -8.62 -13.53
N THR A 486 39.00 -7.41 -14.11
CA THR A 486 40.11 -7.02 -14.95
C THR A 486 41.32 -6.49 -14.14
N GLU A 487 42.55 -6.75 -14.62
CA GLU A 487 43.76 -6.18 -14.00
C GLU A 487 43.73 -4.64 -14.03
N ASP A 488 43.22 -4.05 -15.10
CA ASP A 488 43.12 -2.60 -15.25
C ASP A 488 42.27 -1.98 -14.13
N PHE A 489 41.09 -2.57 -13.80
CA PHE A 489 40.25 -2.11 -12.71
C PHE A 489 40.93 -2.26 -11.34
N VAL A 490 41.65 -3.36 -11.11
CA VAL A 490 42.34 -3.61 -9.84
C VAL A 490 43.40 -2.54 -9.60
N LEU A 491 44.11 -2.12 -10.64
CA LEU A 491 45.20 -1.12 -10.59
C LEU A 491 44.68 0.32 -10.48
N MET A 492 43.42 0.59 -10.80
CA MET A 492 42.81 1.93 -10.67
C MET A 492 42.85 2.43 -9.23
N SER A 493 43.13 3.73 -9.08
CA SER A 493 42.87 4.43 -7.80
C SER A 493 41.38 4.60 -7.51
N CYS A 494 41.01 4.71 -6.23
CA CYS A 494 39.66 5.02 -5.87
C CYS A 494 39.38 6.54 -5.86
N TYR A 495 38.19 6.95 -6.26
CA TYR A 495 37.73 8.33 -6.14
C TYR A 495 37.90 8.85 -4.70
N PRO A 496 38.40 10.08 -4.46
CA PRO A 496 38.63 11.16 -5.45
C PRO A 496 40.07 11.26 -5.97
N ASN A 497 40.89 10.23 -5.87
CA ASN A 497 42.32 10.31 -6.27
C ASN A 497 42.47 10.32 -7.80
N GLU A 498 43.60 10.84 -8.28
CA GLU A 498 44.00 10.72 -9.69
C GLU A 498 44.06 9.26 -10.14
N GLY A 499 43.60 8.98 -11.37
CA GLY A 499 43.52 7.62 -11.91
C GLY A 499 42.28 6.84 -11.47
N CYS A 500 41.29 7.49 -10.84
CA CYS A 500 39.98 6.87 -10.50
C CYS A 500 39.04 6.77 -11.70
N VAL A 501 39.39 7.36 -12.85
CA VAL A 501 38.58 7.35 -14.08
C VAL A 501 39.45 6.81 -15.21
N GLN A 502 39.03 5.73 -15.85
CA GLN A 502 39.75 5.08 -16.95
C GLN A 502 38.79 4.41 -17.93
N ALA A 503 39.15 4.38 -19.21
CA ALA A 503 38.43 3.57 -20.20
C ALA A 503 38.83 2.10 -20.04
N ILE A 504 37.86 1.22 -19.83
CA ILE A 504 38.07 -0.22 -19.77
C ILE A 504 37.08 -0.87 -20.75
N GLY A 505 37.60 -1.48 -21.79
CA GLY A 505 36.76 -1.97 -22.89
C GLY A 505 35.98 -0.85 -23.56
N ASP A 506 34.67 -1.03 -23.69
CA ASP A 506 33.76 -0.06 -24.31
C ASP A 506 33.11 0.90 -23.30
N ALA A 507 33.59 0.96 -22.05
CA ALA A 507 32.99 1.76 -20.97
C ALA A 507 34.00 2.71 -20.32
N MET A 508 33.55 3.90 -19.95
CA MET A 508 34.27 4.78 -19.03
C MET A 508 33.96 4.38 -17.60
N VAL A 509 34.94 3.96 -16.85
CA VAL A 509 34.80 3.40 -15.50
C VAL A 509 35.29 4.39 -14.47
N ILE A 510 34.47 4.56 -13.40
CA ILE A 510 34.83 5.36 -12.22
C ILE A 510 34.83 4.41 -11.02
N LYS A 511 35.98 4.23 -10.39
CA LYS A 511 36.15 3.35 -9.23
C LYS A 511 35.90 4.14 -7.94
N LEU A 512 34.90 3.71 -7.15
CA LEU A 512 34.59 4.34 -5.85
C LEU A 512 35.27 3.66 -4.67
N SER A 513 35.38 2.35 -4.68
CA SER A 513 36.01 1.56 -3.61
C SER A 513 36.62 0.28 -4.16
N GLU A 514 37.48 -0.34 -3.34
CA GLU A 514 38.08 -1.65 -3.66
C GLU A 514 37.18 -2.84 -3.26
N GLN A 515 36.11 -2.59 -2.49
CA GLN A 515 35.19 -3.63 -2.04
C GLN A 515 33.91 -3.63 -2.86
N ILE A 516 33.62 -4.79 -3.38
CA ILE A 516 32.39 -5.16 -4.08
C ILE A 516 31.48 -5.86 -3.07
N TYR A 517 30.24 -5.45 -3.00
CA TYR A 517 29.21 -6.17 -2.28
C TYR A 517 28.16 -6.76 -3.22
#